data_ef90b7c046c4fd282fd63113b6f2cafe
#
_entry.id   ef90b7c046c4fd282fd63113b6f2cafe
#
_cell.length_a   1.000
_cell.length_b   1.000
_cell.length_c   1.000
_cell.angle_alpha   90.00
_cell.angle_beta   90.00
_cell.angle_gamma   90.00
#
_symmetry.space_group_name_H-M   'P 1'
#
loop_
_entity.id
_entity.type
_entity.pdbx_description
1 polymer ?
#
loop_
_entity_poly.entity_id
_entity_poly.type
_entity_poly.pdbx_seq_one_letter_code
_entity_poly.pdbx_strand_id
1 'polypeptide(L)'
;MTKEEQNVDQVFINFVKDFVLKDKQDRILQFYRNKKNWRKIIIEFHTSNPFDNHKKLEIEPNQQFADKIYLKLKKLGTEEYCFSLLDYLDNEPYIFKLEDKLSDSVGFLYETILYCPNSKTGYFEGGHSKDRYILKF
;
A
#
# COMPACT_ATOMS: atom_id res chain seq x y z
N MET A 1 -11.90 -3.77 22.52
CA MET A 1 -11.09 -3.76 21.28
C MET A 1 -10.33 -5.07 21.16
N THR A 2 -10.47 -5.78 20.06
CA THR A 2 -9.78 -7.04 19.83
C THR A 2 -8.31 -6.80 19.51
N LYS A 3 -7.49 -7.85 19.59
CA LYS A 3 -6.09 -7.79 19.19
C LYS A 3 -5.92 -7.34 17.73
N GLU A 4 -6.84 -7.78 16.87
CA GLU A 4 -6.81 -7.46 15.45
C GLU A 4 -7.12 -5.98 15.20
N GLU A 5 -8.09 -5.42 15.91
CA GLU A 5 -8.44 -4.00 15.81
C GLU A 5 -7.30 -3.08 16.29
N GLN A 6 -6.60 -3.50 17.37
CA GLN A 6 -5.45 -2.75 17.87
C GLN A 6 -4.28 -2.78 16.87
N ASN A 7 -4.12 -3.90 16.14
CA ASN A 7 -3.02 -4.08 15.22
C ASN A 7 -3.19 -3.30 13.92
N VAL A 8 -4.42 -2.97 13.52
CA VAL A 8 -4.71 -2.29 12.26
C VAL A 8 -4.06 -0.91 12.22
N ASP A 9 -4.22 -0.10 13.28
CA ASP A 9 -3.61 1.22 13.34
C ASP A 9 -2.09 1.12 13.38
N GLN A 10 -1.57 0.16 14.13
CA GLN A 10 -0.13 -0.06 14.21
C GLN A 10 0.43 -0.52 12.87
N VAL A 11 -0.32 -1.30 12.11
CA VAL A 11 0.08 -1.74 10.77
C VAL A 11 0.22 -0.54 9.84
N PHE A 12 -0.73 0.40 9.85
CA PHE A 12 -0.63 1.62 9.06
C PHE A 12 0.59 2.47 9.46
N ILE A 13 0.80 2.64 10.76
CA ILE A 13 1.96 3.38 11.27
C ILE A 13 3.26 2.73 10.80
N ASN A 14 3.35 1.41 10.88
CA ASN A 14 4.54 0.68 10.43
C ASN A 14 4.77 0.82 8.93
N PHE A 15 3.71 0.78 8.14
CA PHE A 15 3.80 1.02 6.70
C PHE A 15 4.42 2.39 6.40
N VAL A 16 3.93 3.42 7.06
CA VAL A 16 4.43 4.79 6.87
C VAL A 16 5.91 4.86 7.25
N LYS A 17 6.28 4.27 8.39
CA LYS A 17 7.69 4.25 8.83
C LYS A 17 8.59 3.48 7.88
N ASP A 18 8.07 2.40 7.30
CA ASP A 18 8.88 1.54 6.43
C ASP A 18 9.12 2.15 5.05
N PHE A 19 8.13 2.84 4.48
CA PHE A 19 8.17 3.19 3.06
C PHE A 19 8.08 4.68 2.74
N VAL A 20 7.63 5.50 3.66
CA VAL A 20 7.41 6.93 3.40
C VAL A 20 8.65 7.73 3.81
N LEU A 21 8.98 8.76 3.02
CA LEU A 21 10.04 9.69 3.35
C LEU A 21 9.84 10.27 4.74
N LYS A 22 10.93 10.36 5.51
CA LYS A 22 10.87 10.76 6.92
C LYS A 22 10.19 12.11 7.13
N ASP A 23 10.45 13.07 6.29
CA ASP A 23 9.88 14.42 6.39
C ASP A 23 8.40 14.48 6.04
N LYS A 24 7.85 13.42 5.44
CA LYS A 24 6.44 13.30 5.08
C LYS A 24 5.61 12.49 6.07
N GLN A 25 6.28 11.73 6.94
CA GLN A 25 5.59 10.76 7.80
C GLN A 25 4.61 11.41 8.77
N ASP A 26 5.01 12.49 9.45
CA ASP A 26 4.18 13.13 10.46
C ASP A 26 2.87 13.66 9.86
N ARG A 27 2.93 14.25 8.68
CA ARG A 27 1.76 14.78 8.01
C ARG A 27 0.76 13.67 7.68
N ILE A 28 1.24 12.56 7.15
CA ILE A 28 0.39 11.42 6.79
C ILE A 28 -0.23 10.81 8.04
N LEU A 29 0.55 10.64 9.10
CA LEU A 29 0.05 10.08 10.36
C LEU A 29 -0.98 11.00 11.02
N GLN A 30 -0.82 12.32 10.91
CA GLN A 30 -1.82 13.26 11.40
C GLN A 30 -3.15 13.10 10.65
N PHE A 31 -3.11 12.96 9.33
CA PHE A 31 -4.32 12.71 8.54
C PHE A 31 -5.00 11.41 8.97
N TYR A 32 -4.21 10.39 9.26
CA TYR A 32 -4.75 9.08 9.63
C TYR A 32 -5.52 9.10 10.95
N ARG A 33 -5.12 9.94 11.88
CA ARG A 33 -5.76 10.05 13.21
C ARG A 33 -7.22 10.48 13.15
N ASN A 34 -7.62 11.15 12.07
CA ASN A 34 -8.99 11.61 11.89
C ASN A 34 -9.53 11.05 10.57
N LYS A 35 -10.52 10.16 10.67
CA LYS A 35 -11.10 9.49 9.51
C LYS A 35 -11.57 10.46 8.44
N LYS A 36 -12.02 11.66 8.81
CA LYS A 36 -12.43 12.71 7.88
C LYS A 36 -11.30 13.13 6.94
N ASN A 37 -10.05 12.90 7.33
CA ASN A 37 -8.87 13.29 6.57
C ASN A 37 -8.25 12.14 5.76
N TRP A 38 -8.83 10.94 5.79
CA TRP A 38 -8.25 9.80 5.08
C TRP A 38 -8.16 10.02 3.58
N ARG A 39 -9.13 10.72 3.00
CA ARG A 39 -9.06 11.06 1.58
C ARG A 39 -7.87 11.95 1.25
N LYS A 40 -7.44 12.78 2.20
CA LYS A 40 -6.23 13.60 2.06
C LYS A 40 -4.97 12.74 1.96
N ILE A 41 -4.95 11.58 2.62
CA ILE A 41 -3.84 10.63 2.52
C ILE A 41 -3.74 10.12 1.09
N ILE A 42 -4.86 9.69 0.51
CA ILE A 42 -4.91 9.20 -0.87
C ILE A 42 -4.40 10.27 -1.83
N ILE A 43 -4.86 11.50 -1.67
CA ILE A 43 -4.43 12.63 -2.49
C ILE A 43 -2.93 12.89 -2.33
N GLU A 44 -2.41 12.81 -1.11
CA GLU A 44 -0.98 13.01 -0.85
C GLU A 44 -0.12 11.97 -1.57
N PHE A 45 -0.51 10.70 -1.50
CA PHE A 45 0.22 9.64 -2.21
C PHE A 45 0.15 9.82 -3.73
N HIS A 46 -0.97 10.29 -4.23
CA HIS A 46 -1.17 10.50 -5.66
C HIS A 46 -0.39 11.71 -6.19
N THR A 47 -0.37 12.81 -5.45
CA THR A 47 0.20 14.08 -5.94
C THR A 47 1.67 14.26 -5.60
N SER A 48 2.11 13.87 -4.41
CA SER A 48 3.49 14.12 -3.97
C SER A 48 4.39 12.89 -4.03
N ASN A 49 3.81 11.71 -4.24
CA ASN A 49 4.55 10.45 -4.31
C ASN A 49 5.58 10.34 -3.16
N PRO A 50 5.11 10.25 -1.90
CA PRO A 50 5.99 10.43 -0.73
C PRO A 50 6.81 9.20 -0.37
N PHE A 51 6.93 8.22 -1.26
CA PHE A 51 7.70 7.01 -1.01
C PHE A 51 9.20 7.28 -1.08
N ASP A 52 9.96 6.59 -0.23
CA ASP A 52 11.41 6.56 -0.31
C ASP A 52 11.82 5.86 -1.61
N ASN A 53 12.60 6.55 -2.44
CA ASN A 53 13.04 6.02 -3.74
C ASN A 53 13.84 4.72 -3.63
N HIS A 54 14.52 4.49 -2.50
CA HIS A 54 15.30 3.27 -2.29
C HIS A 54 14.44 2.06 -1.94
N LYS A 55 13.15 2.28 -1.68
CA LYS A 55 12.24 1.23 -1.21
C LYS A 55 11.09 0.96 -2.16
N LYS A 56 11.11 1.56 -3.34
CA LYS A 56 10.10 1.32 -4.37
C LYS A 56 10.75 0.85 -5.65
N LEU A 57 10.11 -0.13 -6.29
CA LEU A 57 10.52 -0.68 -7.56
C LEU A 57 9.44 -0.35 -8.58
N GLU A 58 9.79 0.43 -9.61
CA GLU A 58 8.87 0.70 -10.70
C GLU A 58 8.55 -0.60 -11.45
N ILE A 59 7.30 -0.73 -11.87
CA ILE A 59 6.84 -1.91 -12.59
C ILE A 59 6.75 -1.54 -14.08
N GLU A 60 7.53 -2.24 -14.91
CA GLU A 60 7.49 -2.04 -16.35
C GLU A 60 6.07 -2.24 -16.89
N PRO A 61 5.65 -1.46 -17.93
CA PRO A 61 4.28 -1.59 -18.45
C PRO A 61 3.88 -3.01 -18.83
N ASN A 62 4.80 -3.80 -19.39
CA ASN A 62 4.52 -5.18 -19.77
C ASN A 62 4.51 -6.15 -18.59
N GLN A 63 4.77 -5.66 -17.38
CA GLN A 63 4.73 -6.44 -16.14
C GLN A 63 3.59 -6.01 -15.21
N GLN A 64 2.75 -5.08 -15.64
CA GLN A 64 1.66 -4.52 -14.83
C GLN A 64 0.39 -5.38 -14.93
N PHE A 65 0.53 -6.66 -14.62
CA PHE A 65 -0.57 -7.63 -14.57
C PHE A 65 -0.58 -8.32 -13.22
N ALA A 66 -1.76 -8.66 -12.74
CA ALA A 66 -1.94 -9.21 -11.39
C ALA A 66 -1.07 -10.45 -11.15
N ASP A 67 -1.05 -11.37 -12.10
CA ASP A 67 -0.27 -12.60 -11.99
C ASP A 67 1.24 -12.35 -11.94
N LYS A 68 1.73 -11.39 -12.72
CA LYS A 68 3.15 -11.05 -12.74
C LYS A 68 3.58 -10.31 -11.48
N ILE A 69 2.76 -9.41 -10.99
CA ILE A 69 3.02 -8.71 -9.72
C ILE A 69 3.01 -9.70 -8.56
N TYR A 70 2.05 -10.62 -8.56
CA TYR A 70 1.98 -11.69 -7.55
C TYR A 70 3.26 -12.51 -7.51
N LEU A 71 3.75 -12.96 -8.67
CA LEU A 71 4.98 -13.73 -8.74
C LEU A 71 6.19 -12.95 -8.23
N LYS A 72 6.29 -11.68 -8.57
CA LYS A 72 7.38 -10.83 -8.08
C LYS A 72 7.34 -10.68 -6.56
N LEU A 73 6.16 -10.43 -6.00
CA LEU A 73 6.00 -10.34 -4.55
C LEU A 73 6.36 -11.65 -3.86
N LYS A 74 5.94 -12.78 -4.43
CA LYS A 74 6.28 -14.10 -3.85
C LYS A 74 7.78 -14.35 -3.88
N LYS A 75 8.49 -13.92 -4.91
CA LYS A 75 9.96 -14.02 -4.95
C LYS A 75 10.64 -13.20 -3.87
N LEU A 76 10.00 -12.13 -3.42
CA LEU A 76 10.50 -11.30 -2.30
C LEU A 76 10.12 -11.88 -0.94
N GLY A 77 9.45 -13.02 -0.89
CA GLY A 77 9.06 -13.67 0.35
C GLY A 77 7.73 -13.19 0.92
N THR A 78 6.90 -12.55 0.12
CA THR A 78 5.63 -11.98 0.57
C THR A 78 4.67 -13.07 1.04
N GLU A 79 4.01 -12.82 2.16
CA GLU A 79 3.01 -13.73 2.75
C GLU A 79 1.71 -13.78 1.94
N GLU A 80 0.92 -14.83 2.15
CA GLU A 80 -0.35 -15.06 1.43
C GLU A 80 -1.44 -14.05 1.80
N TYR A 81 -1.44 -13.56 3.05
CA TYR A 81 -2.43 -12.62 3.54
C TYR A 81 -1.76 -11.30 3.87
N CYS A 82 -2.35 -10.20 3.40
CA CYS A 82 -1.84 -8.87 3.66
C CYS A 82 -2.98 -7.91 3.92
N PHE A 83 -2.61 -6.66 4.21
CA PHE A 83 -3.57 -5.61 4.53
C PHE A 83 -3.80 -4.72 3.33
N SER A 84 -5.06 -4.36 3.07
CA SER A 84 -5.40 -3.18 2.29
C SER A 84 -5.48 -2.02 3.27
N LEU A 85 -4.59 -1.05 3.11
CA LEU A 85 -4.51 0.03 4.09
C LEU A 85 -5.52 1.13 3.80
N LEU A 86 -5.57 1.58 2.56
CA LEU A 86 -6.54 2.55 2.10
C LEU A 86 -6.86 2.25 0.65
N ASP A 87 -8.11 2.41 0.28
CA ASP A 87 -8.54 2.28 -1.10
C ASP A 87 -9.49 3.42 -1.46
N TYR A 88 -9.88 3.49 -2.72
CA TYR A 88 -10.74 4.57 -3.23
C TYR A 88 -12.13 4.58 -2.58
N LEU A 89 -12.52 3.53 -1.88
CA LEU A 89 -13.81 3.43 -1.18
C LEU A 89 -13.74 3.96 0.25
N ASP A 90 -12.59 4.48 0.69
CA ASP A 90 -12.35 4.98 2.04
C ASP A 90 -12.59 3.91 3.12
N ASN A 91 -12.36 2.63 2.79
CA ASN A 91 -12.52 1.54 3.73
C ASN A 91 -11.42 1.57 4.79
N GLU A 92 -11.78 1.13 6.00
CA GLU A 92 -10.79 0.89 7.04
C GLU A 92 -9.83 -0.22 6.60
N PRO A 93 -8.57 -0.20 7.10
CA PRO A 93 -7.63 -1.27 6.78
C PRO A 93 -8.20 -2.64 7.12
N TYR A 94 -8.04 -3.60 6.22
CA TYR A 94 -8.56 -4.96 6.39
C TYR A 94 -7.62 -5.98 5.76
N ILE A 95 -7.72 -7.23 6.24
CA ILE A 95 -6.88 -8.35 5.78
C ILE A 95 -7.59 -9.08 4.64
N PHE A 96 -6.81 -9.50 3.63
CA PHE A 96 -7.33 -10.41 2.60
C PHE A 96 -6.18 -11.14 1.91
N LYS A 97 -6.57 -12.10 1.07
CA LYS A 97 -5.62 -12.92 0.34
C LYS A 97 -4.99 -12.11 -0.78
N LEU A 98 -3.65 -12.09 -0.82
CA LEU A 98 -2.88 -11.29 -1.76
C LEU A 98 -3.27 -11.53 -3.22
N GLU A 99 -3.34 -12.80 -3.62
CA GLU A 99 -3.64 -13.17 -5.01
C GLU A 99 -5.00 -12.64 -5.46
N ASP A 100 -6.02 -12.79 -4.61
CA ASP A 100 -7.38 -12.32 -4.92
C ASP A 100 -7.43 -10.81 -5.02
N LYS A 101 -6.77 -10.12 -4.10
CA LYS A 101 -6.78 -8.66 -4.08
C LYS A 101 -6.05 -8.06 -5.28
N LEU A 102 -4.93 -8.66 -5.68
CA LEU A 102 -4.23 -8.21 -6.88
C LEU A 102 -5.10 -8.38 -8.12
N SER A 103 -5.81 -9.50 -8.24
CA SER A 103 -6.73 -9.75 -9.36
C SER A 103 -7.84 -8.70 -9.42
N ASP A 104 -8.32 -8.22 -8.26
CA ASP A 104 -9.40 -7.24 -8.19
C ASP A 104 -8.92 -5.79 -8.35
N SER A 105 -7.62 -5.54 -8.20
CA SER A 105 -7.11 -4.17 -8.08
C SER A 105 -6.18 -3.76 -9.20
N VAL A 106 -5.32 -4.67 -9.68
CA VAL A 106 -4.28 -4.32 -10.66
C VAL A 106 -4.91 -3.96 -12.00
N GLY A 107 -4.58 -2.77 -12.49
CA GLY A 107 -5.03 -2.30 -13.78
C GLY A 107 -6.35 -1.57 -13.78
N PHE A 108 -7.03 -1.48 -12.64
CA PHE A 108 -8.31 -0.76 -12.54
C PHE A 108 -8.14 0.72 -12.25
N LEU A 109 -6.91 1.18 -11.99
CA LEU A 109 -6.56 2.57 -11.71
C LEU A 109 -7.28 3.15 -10.48
N TYR A 110 -7.62 2.28 -9.54
CA TYR A 110 -8.13 2.69 -8.24
C TYR A 110 -6.95 2.80 -7.27
N GLU A 111 -6.90 3.87 -6.50
CA GLU A 111 -5.86 4.03 -5.48
C GLU A 111 -5.88 2.82 -4.55
N THR A 112 -4.78 2.09 -4.53
CA THR A 112 -4.65 0.84 -3.77
C THR A 112 -3.30 0.85 -3.05
N ILE A 113 -3.33 0.57 -1.76
CA ILE A 113 -2.12 0.41 -0.96
C ILE A 113 -2.21 -0.94 -0.24
N LEU A 114 -1.35 -1.87 -0.62
CA LEU A 114 -1.24 -3.18 0.02
C LEU A 114 0.05 -3.25 0.83
N TYR A 115 -0.03 -3.77 2.03
CA TYR A 115 1.12 -3.90 2.91
C TYR A 115 1.18 -5.29 3.54
N CYS A 116 2.33 -5.91 3.47
CA CYS A 116 2.60 -7.24 3.99
C CYS A 116 3.67 -7.10 5.08
N PRO A 117 3.25 -6.97 6.36
CA PRO A 117 4.15 -6.55 7.42
C PRO A 117 5.24 -7.57 7.77
N ASN A 118 4.99 -8.86 7.60
CA ASN A 118 5.96 -9.88 7.95
C ASN A 118 7.18 -9.86 7.03
N SER A 119 6.97 -9.66 5.74
CA SER A 119 8.03 -9.57 4.74
C SER A 119 8.52 -8.14 4.51
N LYS A 120 7.79 -7.15 5.01
CA LYS A 120 7.99 -5.72 4.73
C LYS A 120 8.02 -5.46 3.24
N THR A 121 6.99 -5.94 2.56
CA THR A 121 6.75 -5.70 1.14
C THR A 121 5.36 -5.12 0.95
N GLY A 122 5.07 -4.65 -0.25
CA GLY A 122 3.76 -4.11 -0.56
C GLY A 122 3.59 -3.76 -2.02
N TYR A 123 2.45 -3.19 -2.33
CA TYR A 123 2.10 -2.75 -3.67
C TYR A 123 1.32 -1.45 -3.61
N PHE A 124 1.70 -0.51 -4.47
CA PHE A 124 0.99 0.75 -4.62
C PHE A 124 0.53 0.91 -6.06
N GLU A 125 -0.73 1.26 -6.24
CA GLU A 125 -1.28 1.66 -7.54
C GLU A 125 -2.00 3.00 -7.36
N GLY A 126 -1.52 4.03 -8.06
CA GLY A 126 -2.19 5.32 -8.14
C GLY A 126 -3.12 5.40 -9.34
N GLY A 127 -3.64 6.58 -9.63
CA GLY A 127 -4.58 6.80 -10.72
C GLY A 127 -3.97 6.77 -12.13
N HIS A 128 -2.65 6.63 -12.25
CA HIS A 128 -1.93 6.58 -13.54
C HIS A 128 -1.09 5.33 -13.66
N SER A 129 -0.93 4.82 -14.88
CA SER A 129 -0.14 3.62 -15.15
C SER A 129 1.34 3.78 -14.79
N LYS A 130 1.82 5.03 -14.65
CA LYS A 130 3.20 5.30 -14.22
C LYS A 130 3.36 5.26 -12.70
N ASP A 131 2.26 5.29 -11.96
CA ASP A 131 2.27 5.31 -10.49
C ASP A 131 1.98 3.92 -9.93
N ARG A 132 2.78 2.94 -10.32
CA ARG A 132 2.66 1.56 -9.85
C ARG A 132 4.01 1.07 -9.37
N TYR A 133 4.06 0.67 -8.11
CA TYR A 133 5.31 0.28 -7.48
C TYR A 133 5.14 -0.99 -6.65
N ILE A 134 6.16 -1.85 -6.69
CA ILE A 134 6.35 -2.85 -5.67
C ILE A 134 7.17 -2.18 -4.57
N LEU A 135 6.73 -2.32 -3.33
CA LEU A 135 7.39 -1.76 -2.17
C LEU A 135 8.20 -2.85 -1.49
N LYS A 136 9.45 -2.51 -1.16
CA LYS A 136 10.36 -3.44 -0.49
C LYS A 136 11.21 -2.65 0.49
N PHE A 137 11.21 -3.05 1.76
CA PHE A 137 12.03 -2.42 2.82
C PHE A 137 13.55 -2.74 2.73
#